data_61313dce33ad747a911b34e976e31f99
#
_entry.id   61313dce33ad747a911b34e976e31f99
#
_cell.length_a   1.000
_cell.length_b   1.000
_cell.length_c   1.000
_cell.angle_alpha   90.00
_cell.angle_beta   90.00
_cell.angle_gamma   90.00
#
_symmetry.space_group_name_H-M   'P 1'
#
loop_
_entity.id
_entity.type
_entity.pdbx_description
1 polymer ?
#
loop_
_entity_poly.entity_id
_entity_poly.type
_entity_poly.pdbx_seq_one_letter_code
_entity_poly.pdbx_strand_id
1 'polypeptide(L)'
;NVLASIPRARIFAFEPGKTQFEHLSRTIKSNGLEGRLTGYNVGLSRENGWETFYIHGAKDSSGDGFNDTGRAGDAQQIQVQVTKLDTWWENQGEPEINVLKVDTEGAEMMVFEGCTRILSELKPVILFEVHPANLASYPYQADDVIGYLTGFGYQVSTLSGKLVSDVNLSSVLTLNNDLIAVPSY
;
A
#
# COMPACT_ATOMS: atom_id res chain seq x y z
N ASN A 1 -1.73 -14.14 -11.06
CA ASN A 1 -1.58 -14.56 -9.67
C ASN A 1 -0.10 -14.85 -9.36
N VAL A 2 0.55 -13.97 -8.57
CA VAL A 2 2.00 -14.03 -8.26
C VAL A 2 2.40 -15.40 -7.69
N LEU A 3 1.64 -15.95 -6.75
CA LEU A 3 1.96 -17.24 -6.13
C LEU A 3 1.87 -18.43 -7.10
N ALA A 4 1.04 -18.33 -8.13
CA ALA A 4 0.98 -19.36 -9.18
C ALA A 4 2.17 -19.26 -10.14
N SER A 5 2.58 -18.04 -10.48
CA SER A 5 3.66 -17.79 -11.44
C SER A 5 5.06 -17.91 -10.83
N ILE A 6 5.21 -17.65 -9.53
CA ILE A 6 6.50 -17.68 -8.84
C ILE A 6 6.43 -18.67 -7.65
N PRO A 7 6.81 -19.95 -7.87
CA PRO A 7 6.65 -21.01 -6.85
C PRO A 7 7.33 -20.75 -5.50
N ARG A 8 8.40 -19.95 -5.48
CA ARG A 8 9.17 -19.61 -4.25
C ARG A 8 8.74 -18.29 -3.63
N ALA A 9 7.80 -17.55 -4.21
CA ALA A 9 7.33 -16.29 -3.66
C ALA A 9 6.68 -16.51 -2.29
N ARG A 10 7.00 -15.61 -1.36
CA ARG A 10 6.32 -15.43 -0.08
C ARG A 10 5.67 -14.06 -0.07
N ILE A 11 4.48 -13.96 0.49
CA ILE A 11 3.71 -12.72 0.57
C ILE A 11 3.35 -12.44 2.01
N PHE A 12 3.55 -11.22 2.44
CA PHE A 12 3.05 -10.67 3.70
C PHE A 12 1.97 -9.65 3.33
N ALA A 13 0.75 -9.86 3.81
CA ALA A 13 -0.40 -9.03 3.49
C ALA A 13 -0.94 -8.37 4.76
N PHE A 14 -1.19 -7.08 4.69
CA PHE A 14 -1.66 -6.27 5.81
C PHE A 14 -3.07 -5.78 5.50
N GLU A 15 -4.00 -6.00 6.43
CA GLU A 15 -5.39 -5.64 6.28
C GLU A 15 -5.95 -5.17 7.63
N PRO A 16 -6.19 -3.87 7.82
CA PRO A 16 -6.71 -3.34 9.08
C PRO A 16 -8.17 -3.71 9.34
N GLY A 17 -8.99 -3.80 8.29
CA GLY A 17 -10.41 -4.12 8.39
C GLY A 17 -10.64 -5.57 8.82
N LYS A 18 -11.30 -5.79 9.96
CA LYS A 18 -11.52 -7.12 10.51
C LYS A 18 -12.25 -8.06 9.53
N THR A 19 -13.31 -7.58 8.90
CA THR A 19 -14.11 -8.37 7.95
C THR A 19 -13.29 -8.76 6.73
N GLN A 20 -12.54 -7.83 6.16
CA GLN A 20 -11.66 -8.02 5.01
C GLN A 20 -10.52 -8.98 5.36
N PHE A 21 -9.94 -8.84 6.54
CA PHE A 21 -8.93 -9.76 7.06
C PHE A 21 -9.48 -11.19 7.24
N GLU A 22 -10.72 -11.35 7.72
CA GLU A 22 -11.37 -12.66 7.80
C GLU A 22 -11.58 -13.29 6.41
N HIS A 23 -11.90 -12.46 5.38
CA HIS A 23 -11.98 -12.91 3.99
C HIS A 23 -10.61 -13.34 3.46
N LEU A 24 -9.57 -12.54 3.70
CA LEU A 24 -8.18 -12.88 3.35
C LEU A 24 -7.77 -14.20 4.00
N SER A 25 -8.02 -14.37 5.29
CA SER A 25 -7.68 -15.57 6.04
C SER A 25 -8.38 -16.82 5.49
N ARG A 26 -9.66 -16.71 5.15
CA ARG A 26 -10.41 -17.78 4.48
C ARG A 26 -9.84 -18.11 3.11
N THR A 27 -9.46 -17.09 2.33
CA THR A 27 -8.85 -17.27 1.01
C THR A 27 -7.50 -17.99 1.12
N ILE A 28 -6.67 -17.63 2.08
CA ILE A 28 -5.39 -18.31 2.35
C ILE A 28 -5.63 -19.80 2.61
N LYS A 29 -6.53 -20.10 3.54
CA LYS A 29 -6.83 -21.49 3.96
C LYS A 29 -7.46 -22.31 2.84
N SER A 30 -8.47 -21.78 2.15
CA SER A 30 -9.20 -22.51 1.12
C SER A 30 -8.36 -22.81 -0.14
N ASN A 31 -7.26 -22.08 -0.34
CA ASN A 31 -6.34 -22.30 -1.46
C ASN A 31 -5.03 -22.97 -1.04
N GLY A 32 -4.87 -23.41 0.21
CA GLY A 32 -3.65 -24.07 0.68
C GLY A 32 -2.42 -23.16 0.58
N LEU A 33 -2.57 -21.86 0.88
CA LEU A 33 -1.49 -20.88 0.73
C LEU A 33 -0.74 -20.63 2.04
N GLU A 34 -1.09 -21.34 3.11
CA GLU A 34 -0.38 -21.28 4.39
C GLU A 34 1.12 -21.59 4.20
N GLY A 35 1.96 -20.78 4.81
CA GLY A 35 3.42 -20.86 4.62
C GLY A 35 3.97 -20.10 3.41
N ARG A 36 3.10 -19.63 2.50
CA ARG A 36 3.49 -18.78 1.37
C ARG A 36 2.83 -17.40 1.38
N LEU A 37 1.66 -17.28 1.98
CA LEU A 37 0.97 -16.03 2.21
C LEU A 37 0.60 -15.93 3.70
N THR A 38 1.12 -14.92 4.37
CA THR A 38 0.81 -14.61 5.77
C THR A 38 0.04 -13.31 5.83
N GLY A 39 -1.16 -13.36 6.42
CA GLY A 39 -1.99 -12.16 6.65
C GLY A 39 -1.76 -11.60 8.05
N TYR A 40 -1.78 -10.29 8.18
CA TYR A 40 -1.71 -9.53 9.43
C TYR A 40 -2.92 -8.61 9.53
N ASN A 41 -3.71 -8.72 10.63
CA ASN A 41 -4.83 -7.80 10.88
C ASN A 41 -4.31 -6.53 11.55
N VAL A 42 -3.61 -5.72 10.80
CA VAL A 42 -3.01 -4.46 11.20
C VAL A 42 -2.87 -3.58 9.96
N GLY A 43 -3.06 -2.28 10.11
CA GLY A 43 -2.78 -1.31 9.06
C GLY A 43 -1.30 -0.92 9.04
N LEU A 44 -0.81 -0.50 7.88
CA LEU A 44 0.51 0.13 7.77
C LEU A 44 0.35 1.65 7.81
N SER A 45 1.16 2.31 8.64
CA SER A 45 1.13 3.76 8.81
C SER A 45 2.53 4.31 9.16
N ARG A 46 2.63 5.64 9.30
CA ARG A 46 3.85 6.34 9.71
C ARG A 46 4.21 6.14 11.18
N GLU A 47 3.26 5.69 12.01
CA GLU A 47 3.43 5.49 13.45
C GLU A 47 2.91 4.12 13.86
N ASN A 48 3.36 3.63 15.04
CA ASN A 48 2.81 2.47 15.70
C ASN A 48 1.69 2.91 16.66
N GLY A 49 0.57 2.21 16.69
CA GLY A 49 -0.51 2.57 17.64
C GLY A 49 -1.89 2.19 17.14
N TRP A 50 -2.82 3.11 17.29
CA TRP A 50 -4.21 2.97 16.88
C TRP A 50 -4.62 4.19 16.07
N GLU A 51 -5.30 3.99 14.96
CA GLU A 51 -5.83 5.04 14.10
C GLU A 51 -7.31 4.82 13.79
N THR A 52 -8.00 5.91 13.47
CA THR A 52 -9.37 5.83 12.95
C THR A 52 -9.33 5.29 11.53
N PHE A 53 -10.19 4.33 11.26
CA PHE A 53 -10.35 3.72 9.95
C PHE A 53 -11.82 3.80 9.53
N TYR A 54 -12.07 4.15 8.29
CA TYR A 54 -13.40 4.33 7.73
C TYR A 54 -13.78 3.11 6.91
N ILE A 55 -14.88 2.46 7.28
CA ILE A 55 -15.44 1.31 6.57
C ILE A 55 -16.69 1.74 5.86
N HIS A 56 -16.76 1.49 4.57
CA HIS A 56 -17.95 1.67 3.75
C HIS A 56 -18.72 0.35 3.66
N GLY A 57 -20.03 0.39 3.59
CA GLY A 57 -20.94 -0.74 3.84
C GLY A 57 -20.65 -2.04 3.08
N ALA A 58 -21.13 -3.13 3.63
CA ALA A 58 -20.79 -4.55 3.37
C ALA A 58 -20.85 -5.09 1.92
N LYS A 59 -21.20 -4.30 0.93
CA LYS A 59 -21.29 -4.75 -0.48
C LYS A 59 -20.09 -4.38 -1.34
N ASP A 60 -19.34 -3.37 -0.91
CA ASP A 60 -18.18 -2.90 -1.67
C ASP A 60 -17.20 -2.26 -0.68
N SER A 61 -16.11 -2.94 -0.40
CA SER A 61 -15.03 -2.42 0.44
C SER A 61 -14.08 -1.49 -0.33
N SER A 62 -14.44 -1.13 -1.55
CA SER A 62 -13.73 -0.12 -2.33
C SER A 62 -13.92 1.24 -1.65
N GLY A 63 -12.82 1.81 -1.14
CA GLY A 63 -12.83 3.09 -0.45
C GLY A 63 -12.67 3.00 1.08
N ASP A 64 -12.50 1.80 1.66
CA ASP A 64 -12.10 1.65 3.07
C ASP A 64 -10.70 2.23 3.26
N GLY A 65 -10.50 3.13 4.24
CA GLY A 65 -9.23 3.83 4.38
C GLY A 65 -9.09 4.62 5.68
N PHE A 66 -7.93 5.24 5.90
CA PHE A 66 -7.68 6.07 7.08
C PHE A 66 -8.37 7.43 7.04
N ASN A 67 -8.87 7.85 5.88
CA ASN A 67 -9.72 9.03 5.75
C ASN A 67 -11.00 8.68 4.98
N ASP A 68 -12.10 9.36 5.31
CA ASP A 68 -13.31 9.27 4.52
C ASP A 68 -13.12 10.04 3.21
N THR A 69 -13.04 9.30 2.11
CA THR A 69 -12.91 9.88 0.77
C THR A 69 -14.27 10.35 0.20
N GLY A 70 -15.37 10.03 0.88
CA GLY A 70 -16.73 10.37 0.43
C GLY A 70 -17.20 9.62 -0.83
N ARG A 71 -16.39 8.69 -1.38
CA ARG A 71 -16.64 8.01 -2.66
C ARG A 71 -17.65 6.87 -2.55
N ALA A 72 -17.77 6.25 -1.39
CA ALA A 72 -18.55 5.01 -1.20
C ALA A 72 -19.78 5.18 -0.29
N GLY A 73 -20.27 6.40 -0.06
CA GLY A 73 -21.42 6.70 0.78
C GLY A 73 -21.07 6.81 2.27
N ASP A 74 -22.04 6.54 3.16
CA ASP A 74 -21.86 6.68 4.61
C ASP A 74 -20.78 5.72 5.13
N ALA A 75 -19.76 6.26 5.81
CA ALA A 75 -18.67 5.51 6.41
C ALA A 75 -18.91 5.29 7.91
N GLN A 76 -18.64 4.08 8.37
CA GLN A 76 -18.53 3.78 9.79
C GLN A 76 -17.09 3.95 10.25
N GLN A 77 -16.87 4.69 11.33
CA GLN A 77 -15.56 4.82 11.94
C GLN A 77 -15.30 3.69 12.92
N ILE A 78 -14.14 3.08 12.81
CA ILE A 78 -13.61 2.10 13.78
C ILE A 78 -12.19 2.47 14.18
N GLN A 79 -11.71 1.89 15.28
CA GLN A 79 -10.30 1.97 15.66
C GLN A 79 -9.60 0.70 15.19
N VAL A 80 -8.49 0.85 14.47
CA VAL A 80 -7.65 -0.25 14.03
C VAL A 80 -6.23 -0.10 14.56
N GLN A 81 -5.58 -1.22 14.81
CA GLN A 81 -4.17 -1.22 15.14
C GLN A 81 -3.36 -0.88 13.89
N VAL A 82 -2.31 -0.07 14.06
CA VAL A 82 -1.38 0.29 12.98
C VAL A 82 0.06 0.05 13.41
N THR A 83 0.93 -0.19 12.42
CA THR A 83 2.37 -0.35 12.64
C THR A 83 3.15 0.26 11.49
N LYS A 84 4.37 0.72 11.77
CA LYS A 84 5.37 1.01 10.75
C LYS A 84 5.80 -0.29 10.08
N LEU A 85 5.96 -0.30 8.77
CA LEU A 85 6.47 -1.47 8.07
C LEU A 85 7.92 -1.80 8.51
N ASP A 86 8.74 -0.78 8.82
CA ASP A 86 10.08 -0.98 9.39
C ASP A 86 10.03 -1.72 10.74
N THR A 87 9.09 -1.34 11.64
CA THR A 87 8.92 -2.01 12.94
C THR A 87 8.48 -3.47 12.78
N TRP A 88 7.52 -3.73 11.87
CA TRP A 88 7.13 -5.10 11.56
C TRP A 88 8.31 -5.88 10.98
N TRP A 89 9.05 -5.31 10.04
CA TRP A 89 10.19 -5.93 9.39
C TRP A 89 11.28 -6.36 10.39
N GLU A 90 11.66 -5.46 11.31
CA GLU A 90 12.58 -5.75 12.41
C GLU A 90 12.09 -6.92 13.28
N ASN A 91 10.81 -6.90 13.68
CA ASN A 91 10.21 -7.93 14.50
C ASN A 91 10.13 -9.30 13.80
N GLN A 92 10.14 -9.35 12.46
CA GLN A 92 10.18 -10.58 11.68
C GLN A 92 11.60 -11.09 11.39
N GLY A 93 12.63 -10.44 11.92
CA GLY A 93 14.04 -10.79 11.69
C GLY A 93 14.56 -10.31 10.33
N GLU A 94 14.05 -9.19 9.85
CA GLU A 94 14.51 -8.48 8.67
C GLU A 94 14.53 -9.34 7.38
N PRO A 95 13.39 -9.97 7.00
CA PRO A 95 13.34 -10.78 5.79
C PRO A 95 13.61 -9.94 4.55
N GLU A 96 14.15 -10.56 3.50
CA GLU A 96 14.31 -9.91 2.20
C GLU A 96 12.96 -9.51 1.62
N ILE A 97 12.83 -8.27 1.15
CA ILE A 97 11.64 -7.72 0.47
C ILE A 97 12.07 -7.24 -0.92
N ASN A 98 11.62 -7.93 -1.95
CA ASN A 98 11.97 -7.60 -3.33
C ASN A 98 10.93 -6.69 -4.00
N VAL A 99 9.67 -6.79 -3.56
CA VAL A 99 8.54 -6.02 -4.12
C VAL A 99 7.64 -5.56 -2.99
N LEU A 100 7.22 -4.31 -3.05
CA LEU A 100 6.21 -3.71 -2.19
C LEU A 100 5.03 -3.27 -3.05
N LYS A 101 3.81 -3.78 -2.78
CA LYS A 101 2.59 -3.22 -3.35
C LYS A 101 1.89 -2.37 -2.30
N VAL A 102 1.60 -1.12 -2.62
CA VAL A 102 0.89 -0.17 -1.75
C VAL A 102 -0.34 0.34 -2.49
N ASP A 103 -1.51 0.04 -1.92
CA ASP A 103 -2.82 0.35 -2.48
C ASP A 103 -3.74 0.55 -1.28
N THR A 104 -3.77 1.78 -0.77
CA THR A 104 -4.26 2.11 0.56
C THR A 104 -5.26 3.27 0.55
N GLU A 105 -5.89 3.50 -0.61
CA GLU A 105 -6.96 4.48 -0.80
C GLU A 105 -6.58 5.89 -0.32
N GLY A 106 -5.34 6.31 -0.65
CA GLY A 106 -4.79 7.63 -0.36
C GLY A 106 -3.77 7.67 0.79
N ALA A 107 -3.61 6.59 1.58
CA ALA A 107 -2.65 6.55 2.69
C ALA A 107 -1.22 6.13 2.28
N GLU A 108 -0.90 6.11 0.99
CA GLU A 108 0.39 5.62 0.45
C GLU A 108 1.58 6.34 1.09
N MET A 109 1.51 7.67 1.24
CA MET A 109 2.56 8.45 1.90
C MET A 109 2.80 7.99 3.33
N MET A 110 1.74 7.69 4.09
CA MET A 110 1.85 7.22 5.47
C MET A 110 2.59 5.88 5.53
N VAL A 111 2.33 4.98 4.59
CA VAL A 111 3.05 3.70 4.47
C VAL A 111 4.53 3.95 4.16
N PHE A 112 4.85 4.83 3.21
CA PHE A 112 6.24 5.14 2.83
C PHE A 112 7.00 5.82 3.96
N GLU A 113 6.38 6.72 4.71
CA GLU A 113 6.97 7.32 5.92
C GLU A 113 7.24 6.27 7.02
N GLY A 114 6.48 5.18 7.05
CA GLY A 114 6.65 4.06 7.97
C GLY A 114 7.66 2.98 7.52
N CYS A 115 8.29 3.13 6.34
CA CYS A 115 9.23 2.13 5.80
C CYS A 115 10.54 2.72 5.27
N THR A 116 11.05 3.75 5.91
CA THR A 116 12.25 4.50 5.48
C THR A 116 13.51 3.65 5.41
N ARG A 117 13.68 2.70 6.34
CA ARG A 117 14.82 1.76 6.32
C ARG A 117 14.69 0.78 5.15
N ILE A 118 13.52 0.21 4.95
CA ILE A 118 13.26 -0.69 3.81
C ILE A 118 13.52 0.03 2.49
N LEU A 119 13.05 1.29 2.35
CA LEU A 119 13.27 2.10 1.14
C LEU A 119 14.74 2.40 0.89
N SER A 120 15.54 2.62 1.93
CA SER A 120 16.96 2.96 1.81
C SER A 120 17.88 1.73 1.72
N GLU A 121 17.61 0.69 2.52
CA GLU A 121 18.48 -0.47 2.69
C GLU A 121 18.20 -1.58 1.67
N LEU A 122 16.90 -1.96 1.50
CA LEU A 122 16.50 -3.05 0.61
C LEU A 122 16.16 -2.59 -0.80
N LYS A 123 15.67 -1.36 -0.94
CA LYS A 123 15.29 -0.77 -2.23
C LYS A 123 14.39 -1.68 -3.08
N PRO A 124 13.24 -2.17 -2.55
CA PRO A 124 12.34 -3.01 -3.31
C PRO A 124 11.77 -2.29 -4.52
N VAL A 125 11.37 -3.01 -5.55
CA VAL A 125 10.48 -2.46 -6.58
C VAL A 125 9.12 -2.17 -5.95
N ILE A 126 8.58 -0.97 -6.20
CA ILE A 126 7.31 -0.54 -5.59
C ILE A 126 6.25 -0.41 -6.66
N LEU A 127 5.13 -1.08 -6.46
CA LEU A 127 3.88 -0.88 -7.20
C LEU A 127 2.94 -0.11 -6.28
N PHE A 128 2.41 1.03 -6.70
CA PHE A 128 1.53 1.82 -5.86
C PHE A 128 0.47 2.54 -6.66
N GLU A 129 -0.70 2.74 -6.04
CA GLU A 129 -1.77 3.54 -6.60
C GLU A 129 -1.65 5.00 -6.11
N VAL A 130 -1.89 5.97 -7.00
CA VAL A 130 -2.03 7.38 -6.63
C VAL A 130 -3.30 7.92 -7.29
N HIS A 131 -4.40 7.90 -6.55
CA HIS A 131 -5.68 8.39 -7.05
C HIS A 131 -5.95 9.80 -6.52
N PRO A 132 -6.01 10.86 -7.38
CA PRO A 132 -6.19 12.24 -6.92
C PRO A 132 -7.43 12.45 -6.05
N ALA A 133 -8.54 11.75 -6.34
CA ALA A 133 -9.75 11.85 -5.53
C ALA A 133 -9.59 11.26 -4.12
N ASN A 134 -8.75 10.24 -3.94
CA ASN A 134 -8.44 9.68 -2.63
C ASN A 134 -7.56 10.65 -1.85
N LEU A 135 -6.54 11.21 -2.51
CA LEU A 135 -5.62 12.17 -1.89
C LEU A 135 -6.29 13.48 -1.48
N ALA A 136 -7.44 13.82 -2.04
CA ALA A 136 -8.15 15.05 -1.68
C ALA A 136 -8.52 15.15 -0.19
N SER A 137 -8.62 14.03 0.52
CA SER A 137 -8.86 13.97 1.96
C SER A 137 -7.57 13.95 2.82
N TYR A 138 -6.40 13.97 2.18
CA TYR A 138 -5.09 13.94 2.85
C TYR A 138 -4.34 15.28 2.68
N PRO A 139 -3.38 15.60 3.57
CA PRO A 139 -2.63 16.86 3.52
C PRO A 139 -1.49 16.87 2.50
N TYR A 140 -1.48 15.97 1.55
CA TYR A 140 -0.45 15.83 0.50
C TYR A 140 -1.09 15.49 -0.84
N GLN A 141 -0.33 15.71 -1.91
CA GLN A 141 -0.74 15.50 -3.29
C GLN A 141 0.12 14.40 -3.93
N ALA A 142 -0.23 14.00 -5.15
CA ALA A 142 0.50 13.00 -5.91
C ALA A 142 1.99 13.34 -6.10
N ASP A 143 2.29 14.62 -6.36
CA ASP A 143 3.67 15.09 -6.51
C ASP A 143 4.49 14.93 -5.23
N ASP A 144 3.87 15.06 -4.05
CA ASP A 144 4.54 14.85 -2.77
C ASP A 144 4.93 13.38 -2.57
N VAL A 145 4.02 12.45 -2.91
CA VAL A 145 4.27 11.00 -2.83
C VAL A 145 5.41 10.59 -3.78
N ILE A 146 5.37 11.08 -5.02
CA ILE A 146 6.41 10.81 -6.02
C ILE A 146 7.74 11.46 -5.60
N GLY A 147 7.70 12.71 -5.13
CA GLY A 147 8.88 13.43 -4.62
C GLY A 147 9.54 12.71 -3.45
N TYR A 148 8.73 12.13 -2.56
CA TYR A 148 9.22 11.36 -1.44
C TYR A 148 10.03 10.13 -1.91
N LEU A 149 9.47 9.32 -2.81
CA LEU A 149 10.16 8.15 -3.35
C LEU A 149 11.41 8.53 -4.17
N THR A 150 11.34 9.59 -4.97
CA THR A 150 12.52 10.07 -5.72
C THR A 150 13.63 10.56 -4.79
N GLY A 151 13.28 11.09 -3.61
CA GLY A 151 14.25 11.45 -2.55
C GLY A 151 15.03 10.24 -2.00
N PHE A 152 14.46 9.03 -2.07
CA PHE A 152 15.14 7.77 -1.76
C PHE A 152 15.91 7.17 -2.96
N GLY A 153 15.97 7.88 -4.09
CA GLY A 153 16.66 7.42 -5.29
C GLY A 153 15.86 6.44 -6.13
N TYR A 154 14.53 6.59 -6.13
CA TYR A 154 13.66 5.85 -7.04
C TYR A 154 13.36 6.65 -8.31
N GLN A 155 13.25 5.96 -9.41
CA GLN A 155 12.70 6.47 -10.65
C GLN A 155 11.26 5.99 -10.78
N VAL A 156 10.31 6.93 -10.92
CA VAL A 156 8.88 6.63 -11.00
C VAL A 156 8.40 6.68 -12.45
N SER A 157 7.65 5.67 -12.85
CA SER A 157 7.06 5.57 -14.18
C SER A 157 5.64 5.00 -14.13
N THR A 158 4.91 5.15 -15.22
CA THR A 158 3.67 4.41 -15.46
C THR A 158 3.97 2.93 -15.67
N LEU A 159 2.96 2.06 -15.59
CA LEU A 159 3.10 0.64 -15.94
C LEU A 159 3.49 0.41 -17.42
N SER A 160 3.25 1.39 -18.29
CA SER A 160 3.72 1.36 -19.69
C SER A 160 5.16 1.82 -19.89
N GLY A 161 5.87 2.16 -18.81
CA GLY A 161 7.29 2.53 -18.81
C GLY A 161 7.57 4.01 -19.13
N LYS A 162 6.56 4.88 -19.17
CA LYS A 162 6.78 6.33 -19.34
C LYS A 162 7.19 6.93 -17.99
N LEU A 163 8.32 7.63 -17.96
CA LEU A 163 8.78 8.34 -16.76
C LEU A 163 7.79 9.45 -16.39
N VAL A 164 7.50 9.56 -15.11
CA VAL A 164 6.61 10.61 -14.59
C VAL A 164 7.23 11.99 -14.77
N SER A 165 8.57 12.12 -14.71
CA SER A 165 9.30 13.36 -15.03
C SER A 165 9.07 13.88 -16.44
N ASP A 166 8.75 13.00 -17.39
CA ASP A 166 8.69 13.32 -18.82
C ASP A 166 7.24 13.57 -19.31
N VAL A 167 6.27 13.47 -18.40
CA VAL A 167 4.84 13.56 -18.73
C VAL A 167 4.12 14.50 -17.77
N ASN A 168 2.98 15.03 -18.22
CA ASN A 168 2.08 15.76 -17.33
C ASN A 168 1.40 14.74 -16.37
N LEU A 169 1.76 14.77 -15.09
CA LEU A 169 1.27 13.84 -14.07
C LEU A 169 -0.27 13.81 -14.00
N SER A 170 -0.93 14.96 -14.04
CA SER A 170 -2.39 15.05 -14.01
C SER A 170 -3.03 14.30 -15.17
N SER A 171 -2.43 14.36 -16.36
CA SER A 171 -2.91 13.62 -17.54
C SER A 171 -2.70 12.11 -17.40
N VAL A 172 -1.59 11.70 -16.75
CA VAL A 172 -1.30 10.29 -16.47
C VAL A 172 -2.33 9.73 -15.50
N LEU A 173 -2.54 10.40 -14.38
CA LEU A 173 -3.43 9.95 -13.30
C LEU A 173 -4.92 9.98 -13.68
N THR A 174 -5.29 10.67 -14.75
CA THR A 174 -6.64 10.62 -15.33
C THR A 174 -6.90 9.29 -16.05
N LEU A 175 -5.85 8.67 -16.59
CA LEU A 175 -5.94 7.46 -17.42
C LEU A 175 -5.60 6.18 -16.65
N ASN A 176 -4.66 6.28 -15.73
CA ASN A 176 -4.20 5.15 -14.92
C ASN A 176 -3.53 5.68 -13.65
N ASN A 177 -3.99 5.22 -12.51
CA ASN A 177 -3.50 5.64 -11.20
C ASN A 177 -2.37 4.74 -10.68
N ASP A 178 -2.12 3.60 -11.33
CA ASP A 178 -1.03 2.67 -10.96
C ASP A 178 0.31 3.16 -11.49
N LEU A 179 1.27 3.27 -10.59
CA LEU A 179 2.65 3.65 -10.86
C LEU A 179 3.61 2.56 -10.38
N ILE A 180 4.80 2.58 -10.96
CA ILE A 180 5.92 1.74 -10.53
C ILE A 180 7.12 2.61 -10.20
N ALA A 181 7.74 2.36 -9.04
CA ALA A 181 9.00 2.97 -8.65
C ALA A 181 10.10 1.91 -8.63
N VAL A 182 11.18 2.17 -9.34
CA VAL A 182 12.34 1.28 -9.46
C VAL A 182 13.57 2.00 -8.93
N PRO A 183 14.43 1.37 -8.12
CA PRO A 183 15.65 1.98 -7.65
C PRO A 183 16.53 2.44 -8.82
N SER A 184 17.04 3.69 -8.74
CA SER A 184 18.10 4.18 -9.65
C SER A 184 19.45 3.77 -9.07
N TYR A 185 20.23 3.04 -9.83
CA TYR A 185 21.61 2.63 -9.48
C TYR A 185 22.63 3.61 -10.05
#